data_92d94f5e2ef08a9f6ac6b2002c9e36cc
#
_entry.id   92d94f5e2ef08a9f6ac6b2002c9e36cc
#
_cell.length_a   1.000
_cell.length_b   1.000
_cell.length_c   1.000
_cell.angle_alpha   90.00
_cell.angle_beta   90.00
_cell.angle_gamma   90.00
#
_symmetry.space_group_name_H-M   'P 1'
#
loop_
_entity.id
_entity.type
_entity.pdbx_description
1 polymer ?
#
loop_
_entity_poly.entity_id
_entity_poly.type
_entity_poly.pdbx_seq_one_letter_code
_entity_poly.pdbx_strand_id
1 'polypeptide(L)'
;MPNVIISADSTCDLSPEQREHYQVRSFPFHIEFRGRDHLDNIDITPQVLFDGFYEDKSLPQTGACSPEAYRQHFAELTADGSKVVHFNLGSALSSAYENANAAAADMEGVYVIDGKSLSTGIGLQVLAACRMRDAGMSAADIAREASELHNRSHASFVLDTMEFLAAGGRCPTLVAYLGGKLSCRPGILVDNQSGAMKVGKLYRGKQEKVLERYVSDTLARYTDIVKDEIFITHSGVSDEVAAAVRKLLEERGFRTIYTTTASCTISSHCGPGTLGILFMTETPSA
;
A
#
# COMPACT_ATOMS: atom_id res chain seq x y z
N MET A 1 -9.50 -30.23 -2.78
CA MET A 1 -9.61 -29.07 -3.67
C MET A 1 -8.19 -28.64 -3.99
N PRO A 2 -7.90 -28.06 -5.16
CA PRO A 2 -6.58 -27.51 -5.43
C PRO A 2 -6.25 -26.46 -4.36
N ASN A 3 -4.97 -26.37 -3.98
CA ASN A 3 -4.50 -25.38 -3.01
C ASN A 3 -4.72 -23.97 -3.57
N VAL A 4 -5.12 -23.01 -2.72
CA VAL A 4 -5.29 -21.61 -3.11
C VAL A 4 -4.14 -20.80 -2.54
N ILE A 5 -3.39 -20.14 -3.40
CA ILE A 5 -2.27 -19.26 -3.05
C ILE A 5 -2.75 -17.82 -3.13
N ILE A 6 -2.57 -17.07 -2.06
CA ILE A 6 -2.73 -15.62 -2.06
C ILE A 6 -1.36 -15.00 -2.33
N SER A 7 -1.29 -14.15 -3.34
CA SER A 7 -0.09 -13.44 -3.77
C SER A 7 -0.35 -11.94 -3.87
N ALA A 8 0.67 -11.13 -3.68
CA ALA A 8 0.56 -9.67 -3.82
C ALA A 8 1.87 -9.05 -4.26
N ASP A 9 1.79 -7.89 -4.92
CA ASP A 9 2.95 -7.02 -5.15
C ASP A 9 3.60 -6.63 -3.81
N SER A 10 4.90 -6.36 -3.82
CA SER A 10 5.64 -5.86 -2.64
C SER A 10 5.00 -4.62 -2.02
N THR A 11 4.28 -3.85 -2.82
CA THR A 11 3.58 -2.62 -2.43
C THR A 11 2.37 -2.82 -1.51
N CYS A 12 2.01 -4.05 -1.15
CA CYS A 12 0.99 -4.32 -0.13
C CYS A 12 1.46 -4.04 1.30
N ASP A 13 2.75 -3.81 1.49
CA ASP A 13 3.44 -3.41 2.73
C ASP A 13 3.14 -4.29 3.96
N LEU A 14 2.72 -5.54 3.73
CA LEU A 14 2.65 -6.53 4.81
C LEU A 14 4.07 -6.87 5.29
N SER A 15 4.26 -6.89 6.61
CA SER A 15 5.55 -7.23 7.18
C SER A 15 5.97 -8.67 6.83
N PRO A 16 7.28 -9.00 6.89
CA PRO A 16 7.75 -10.36 6.68
C PRO A 16 7.01 -11.37 7.56
N GLU A 17 6.80 -11.05 8.83
CA GLU A 17 6.10 -11.90 9.80
C GLU A 17 4.63 -12.11 9.42
N GLN A 18 3.97 -11.06 8.92
CA GLN A 18 2.58 -11.16 8.43
C GLN A 18 2.52 -12.03 7.17
N ARG A 19 3.43 -11.84 6.22
CA ARG A 19 3.48 -12.65 5.00
C ARG A 19 3.74 -14.13 5.31
N GLU A 20 4.62 -14.42 6.25
CA GLU A 20 4.88 -15.78 6.71
C GLU A 20 3.66 -16.38 7.41
N HIS A 21 3.10 -15.67 8.39
CA HIS A 21 1.95 -16.12 9.17
C HIS A 21 0.73 -16.43 8.27
N TYR A 22 0.41 -15.54 7.33
CA TYR A 22 -0.71 -15.69 6.41
C TYR A 22 -0.36 -16.41 5.11
N GLN A 23 0.88 -16.88 4.96
CA GLN A 23 1.38 -17.58 3.76
C GLN A 23 1.14 -16.79 2.46
N VAL A 24 1.39 -15.49 2.48
CA VAL A 24 1.27 -14.60 1.31
C VAL A 24 2.53 -14.67 0.48
N ARG A 25 2.40 -14.93 -0.82
CA ARG A 25 3.52 -14.88 -1.77
C ARG A 25 3.72 -13.46 -2.27
N SER A 26 4.93 -12.94 -2.11
CA SER A 26 5.28 -11.59 -2.53
C SER A 26 5.91 -11.57 -3.91
N PHE A 27 5.51 -10.58 -4.72
CA PHE A 27 6.13 -10.27 -6.01
C PHE A 27 6.85 -8.93 -5.91
N PRO A 28 8.19 -8.89 -5.89
CA PRO A 28 8.95 -7.67 -5.69
C PRO A 28 8.93 -6.78 -6.94
N PHE A 29 8.76 -5.46 -6.74
CA PHE A 29 8.94 -4.48 -7.78
C PHE A 29 10.41 -4.12 -7.95
N HIS A 30 10.72 -3.45 -9.07
CA HIS A 30 12.03 -2.94 -9.40
C HIS A 30 12.16 -1.46 -9.02
N ILE A 31 13.32 -1.10 -8.47
CA ILE A 31 13.67 0.26 -8.08
C ILE A 31 15.01 0.60 -8.70
N GLU A 32 15.02 1.56 -9.61
CA GLU A 32 16.26 2.14 -10.08
C GLU A 32 16.72 3.23 -9.10
N PHE A 33 17.93 3.05 -8.56
CA PHE A 33 18.55 4.01 -7.67
C PHE A 33 20.04 4.14 -7.94
N ARG A 34 20.50 5.38 -8.22
CA ARG A 34 21.90 5.69 -8.54
C ARG A 34 22.47 4.81 -9.65
N GLY A 35 21.70 4.58 -10.72
CA GLY A 35 22.09 3.80 -11.90
C GLY A 35 22.18 2.29 -11.67
N ARG A 36 21.55 1.78 -10.61
CA ARG A 36 21.42 0.35 -10.33
C ARG A 36 19.96 -0.04 -10.19
N ASP A 37 19.65 -1.22 -10.69
CA ASP A 37 18.34 -1.84 -10.49
C ASP A 37 18.36 -2.70 -9.23
N HIS A 38 17.33 -2.55 -8.40
CA HIS A 38 17.16 -3.22 -7.12
C HIS A 38 15.78 -3.87 -7.03
N LEU A 39 15.67 -4.92 -6.23
CA LEU A 39 14.40 -5.56 -5.89
C LEU A 39 13.87 -5.02 -4.56
N ASP A 40 12.64 -4.55 -4.59
CA ASP A 40 11.93 -3.91 -3.48
C ASP A 40 11.97 -4.76 -2.19
N ASN A 41 12.56 -4.19 -1.13
CA ASN A 41 12.75 -4.82 0.18
C ASN A 41 13.54 -6.15 0.17
N ILE A 42 14.30 -6.44 -0.90
CA ILE A 42 15.18 -7.61 -0.99
C ILE A 42 16.64 -7.17 -0.85
N ASP A 43 17.11 -6.29 -1.72
CA ASP A 43 18.50 -5.84 -1.77
C ASP A 43 18.67 -4.32 -1.58
N ILE A 44 17.57 -3.63 -1.30
CA ILE A 44 17.55 -2.21 -0.93
C ILE A 44 16.52 -1.96 0.17
N THR A 45 16.76 -0.94 0.99
CA THR A 45 15.85 -0.52 2.07
C THR A 45 15.44 0.94 1.92
N PRO A 46 14.29 1.36 2.50
CA PRO A 46 13.88 2.77 2.47
C PRO A 46 14.93 3.72 3.04
N GLN A 47 15.69 3.29 4.05
CA GLN A 47 16.75 4.12 4.64
C GLN A 47 17.84 4.48 3.62
N VAL A 48 18.25 3.53 2.77
CA VAL A 48 19.25 3.78 1.71
C VAL A 48 18.75 4.84 0.72
N LEU A 49 17.46 4.82 0.39
CA LEU A 49 16.85 5.83 -0.48
C LEU A 49 16.86 7.22 0.16
N PHE A 50 16.57 7.29 1.45
CA PHE A 50 16.53 8.56 2.19
C PHE A 50 17.92 9.11 2.42
N ASP A 51 18.89 8.28 2.75
CA ASP A 51 20.30 8.68 2.90
C ASP A 51 20.82 9.31 1.61
N GLY A 52 20.55 8.68 0.46
CA GLY A 52 20.90 9.23 -0.84
C GLY A 52 20.24 10.58 -1.14
N PHE A 53 18.96 10.72 -0.79
CA PHE A 53 18.27 12.00 -0.94
C PHE A 53 18.88 13.11 -0.04
N TYR A 54 19.22 12.79 1.18
CA TYR A 54 19.86 13.78 2.06
C TYR A 54 21.29 14.13 1.64
N GLU A 55 22.03 13.17 1.09
CA GLU A 55 23.42 13.32 0.66
C GLU A 55 23.54 14.21 -0.61
N ASP A 56 22.81 13.89 -1.66
CA ASP A 56 22.98 14.49 -2.99
C ASP A 56 21.67 14.76 -3.75
N LYS A 57 20.53 14.66 -3.09
CA LYS A 57 19.18 14.80 -3.68
C LYS A 57 18.83 13.73 -4.71
N SER A 58 19.51 12.58 -4.71
CA SER A 58 19.14 11.44 -5.54
C SER A 58 17.71 10.98 -5.20
N LEU A 59 16.88 10.87 -6.22
CA LEU A 59 15.51 10.34 -6.09
C LEU A 59 15.44 8.98 -6.79
N PRO A 60 14.83 7.97 -6.14
CA PRO A 60 14.62 6.68 -6.77
C PRO A 60 13.58 6.76 -7.89
N GLN A 61 13.67 5.84 -8.85
CA GLN A 61 12.64 5.64 -9.87
C GLN A 61 12.05 4.25 -9.72
N THR A 62 10.75 4.13 -9.96
CA THR A 62 10.02 2.87 -9.89
C THR A 62 9.37 2.57 -11.23
N GLY A 63 9.41 1.31 -11.64
CA GLY A 63 8.77 0.82 -12.86
C GLY A 63 7.80 -0.32 -12.57
N ALA A 64 6.73 -0.43 -13.36
CA ALA A 64 5.88 -1.61 -13.33
C ALA A 64 6.64 -2.81 -13.90
N CYS A 65 6.49 -3.98 -13.28
CA CYS A 65 7.03 -5.23 -13.81
C CYS A 65 6.36 -5.59 -15.14
N SER A 66 7.12 -6.25 -16.01
CA SER A 66 6.61 -6.64 -17.33
C SER A 66 5.59 -7.79 -17.23
N PRO A 67 4.72 -7.98 -18.27
CA PRO A 67 3.85 -9.14 -18.33
C PRO A 67 4.61 -10.47 -18.28
N GLU A 68 5.82 -10.53 -18.83
CA GLU A 68 6.65 -11.72 -18.80
C GLU A 68 7.10 -12.10 -17.39
N ALA A 69 7.50 -11.10 -16.57
CA ALA A 69 7.86 -11.32 -15.18
C ALA A 69 6.67 -11.84 -14.35
N TYR A 70 5.47 -11.30 -14.58
CA TYR A 70 4.25 -11.81 -13.95
C TYR A 70 3.91 -13.23 -14.42
N ARG A 71 4.05 -13.52 -15.71
CA ARG A 71 3.83 -14.87 -16.27
C ARG A 71 4.74 -15.89 -15.60
N GLN A 72 6.02 -15.58 -15.45
CA GLN A 72 6.97 -16.45 -14.77
C GLN A 72 6.54 -16.69 -13.31
N HIS A 73 6.23 -15.62 -12.57
CA HIS A 73 5.77 -15.72 -11.19
C HIS A 73 4.52 -16.59 -11.06
N PHE A 74 3.52 -16.39 -11.91
CA PHE A 74 2.29 -17.21 -11.88
C PHE A 74 2.55 -18.66 -12.26
N ALA A 75 3.43 -18.91 -13.24
CA ALA A 75 3.80 -20.27 -13.64
C ALA A 75 4.49 -21.03 -12.50
N GLU A 76 5.37 -20.38 -11.74
CA GLU A 76 6.00 -20.96 -10.56
C GLU A 76 4.97 -21.31 -9.46
N LEU A 77 4.00 -20.41 -9.22
CA LEU A 77 2.97 -20.61 -8.19
C LEU A 77 1.93 -21.67 -8.57
N THR A 78 1.72 -21.91 -9.86
CA THR A 78 0.72 -22.88 -10.35
C THR A 78 1.33 -24.23 -10.77
N ALA A 79 2.64 -24.41 -10.65
CA ALA A 79 3.36 -25.60 -11.12
C ALA A 79 2.87 -26.92 -10.51
N ASP A 80 2.32 -26.88 -9.31
CA ASP A 80 1.74 -28.04 -8.60
C ASP A 80 0.22 -28.17 -8.77
N GLY A 81 -0.39 -27.36 -9.65
CA GLY A 81 -1.84 -27.31 -9.86
C GLY A 81 -2.58 -26.39 -8.89
N SER A 82 -1.89 -25.64 -8.04
CA SER A 82 -2.47 -24.60 -7.19
C SER A 82 -3.16 -23.52 -8.02
N LYS A 83 -4.15 -22.85 -7.42
CA LYS A 83 -4.82 -21.67 -7.99
C LYS A 83 -4.33 -20.41 -7.27
N VAL A 84 -4.24 -19.30 -8.00
CA VAL A 84 -3.64 -18.05 -7.50
C VAL A 84 -4.67 -16.93 -7.51
N VAL A 85 -4.74 -16.18 -6.40
CA VAL A 85 -5.39 -14.85 -6.35
C VAL A 85 -4.32 -13.83 -6.04
N HIS A 86 -4.00 -12.98 -7.02
CA HIS A 86 -2.91 -12.00 -6.95
C HIS A 86 -3.44 -10.58 -6.84
N PHE A 87 -2.94 -9.82 -5.88
CA PHE A 87 -3.32 -8.43 -5.64
C PHE A 87 -2.26 -7.47 -6.15
N ASN A 88 -2.66 -6.56 -7.02
CA ASN A 88 -1.81 -5.52 -7.58
C ASN A 88 -2.01 -4.15 -6.92
N LEU A 89 -0.97 -3.32 -7.01
CA LEU A 89 -1.05 -1.87 -6.85
C LEU A 89 -2.16 -1.30 -7.74
N GLY A 90 -2.92 -0.34 -7.20
CA GLY A 90 -4.04 0.24 -7.91
C GLY A 90 -3.70 0.72 -9.33
N SER A 91 -4.54 0.38 -10.30
CA SER A 91 -4.35 0.67 -11.73
C SER A 91 -4.23 2.17 -12.05
N ALA A 92 -4.80 3.05 -11.21
CA ALA A 92 -4.60 4.49 -11.33
C ALA A 92 -3.17 4.97 -10.99
N LEU A 93 -2.34 4.12 -10.38
CA LEU A 93 -1.00 4.46 -9.89
C LEU A 93 0.12 3.81 -10.71
N SER A 94 -0.17 2.67 -11.33
CA SER A 94 0.82 1.85 -12.05
C SER A 94 0.12 1.00 -13.11
N SER A 95 0.83 0.65 -14.18
CA SER A 95 0.39 -0.37 -15.15
C SER A 95 0.60 -1.81 -14.67
N ALA A 96 0.91 -2.02 -13.41
CA ALA A 96 1.17 -3.35 -12.84
C ALA A 96 -0.04 -4.29 -12.98
N TYR A 97 -1.24 -3.78 -12.69
CA TYR A 97 -2.48 -4.54 -12.83
C TYR A 97 -2.73 -4.97 -14.29
N GLU A 98 -2.59 -4.06 -15.25
CA GLU A 98 -2.76 -4.35 -16.68
C GLU A 98 -1.75 -5.39 -17.15
N ASN A 99 -0.48 -5.28 -16.72
CA ASN A 99 0.58 -6.22 -17.06
C ASN A 99 0.35 -7.61 -16.45
N ALA A 100 -0.06 -7.67 -15.18
CA ALA A 100 -0.42 -8.92 -14.51
C ALA A 100 -1.64 -9.59 -15.17
N ASN A 101 -2.64 -8.81 -15.53
CA ASN A 101 -3.86 -9.27 -16.18
C ASN A 101 -3.56 -9.83 -17.59
N ALA A 102 -2.69 -9.15 -18.36
CA ALA A 102 -2.22 -9.63 -19.65
C ALA A 102 -1.42 -10.94 -19.51
N ALA A 103 -0.62 -11.09 -18.46
CA ALA A 103 0.11 -12.32 -18.16
C ALA A 103 -0.81 -13.49 -17.82
N ALA A 104 -1.90 -13.23 -17.11
CA ALA A 104 -2.85 -14.25 -16.64
C ALA A 104 -3.90 -14.66 -17.67
N ALA A 105 -4.04 -13.95 -18.80
CA ALA A 105 -5.15 -14.06 -19.73
C ALA A 105 -5.40 -15.48 -20.26
N ASP A 106 -4.35 -16.30 -20.39
CA ASP A 106 -4.38 -17.69 -20.85
C ASP A 106 -3.96 -18.70 -19.76
N MET A 107 -3.89 -18.25 -18.48
CA MET A 107 -3.51 -19.09 -17.34
C MET A 107 -4.73 -19.47 -16.50
N GLU A 108 -5.19 -20.73 -16.65
CA GLU A 108 -6.35 -21.21 -15.91
C GLU A 108 -6.09 -21.22 -14.39
N GLY A 109 -7.01 -20.57 -13.64
CA GLY A 109 -6.97 -20.54 -12.18
C GLY A 109 -6.03 -19.49 -11.59
N VAL A 110 -5.58 -18.55 -12.41
CA VAL A 110 -4.93 -17.31 -11.98
C VAL A 110 -5.93 -16.16 -12.05
N TYR A 111 -6.13 -15.49 -10.95
CA TYR A 111 -7.06 -14.36 -10.80
C TYR A 111 -6.29 -13.13 -10.34
N VAL A 112 -6.44 -12.03 -11.05
CA VAL A 112 -5.71 -10.77 -10.78
C VAL A 112 -6.70 -9.74 -10.26
N ILE A 113 -6.37 -9.13 -9.13
CA ILE A 113 -7.22 -8.15 -8.43
C ILE A 113 -6.60 -6.76 -8.53
N ASP A 114 -7.34 -5.80 -9.08
CA ASP A 114 -7.00 -4.38 -8.94
C ASP A 114 -7.28 -3.93 -7.51
N GLY A 115 -6.24 -3.68 -6.73
CA GLY A 115 -6.39 -3.24 -5.35
C GLY A 115 -7.05 -1.87 -5.20
N LYS A 116 -7.08 -1.04 -6.27
CA LYS A 116 -7.56 0.37 -6.28
C LYS A 116 -7.12 1.15 -5.04
N SER A 117 -5.95 0.82 -4.56
CA SER A 117 -5.35 1.35 -3.34
C SER A 117 -3.84 1.23 -3.45
N LEU A 118 -3.17 1.52 -2.36
CA LEU A 118 -1.73 1.36 -2.18
C LEU A 118 -1.42 0.86 -0.77
N SER A 119 -0.18 0.40 -0.57
CA SER A 119 0.33 0.06 0.76
C SER A 119 -0.59 -0.91 1.50
N THR A 120 -0.68 -0.82 2.80
CA THR A 120 -1.53 -1.69 3.62
C THR A 120 -3.04 -1.52 3.38
N GLY A 121 -3.48 -0.57 2.54
CA GLY A 121 -4.84 -0.57 1.99
C GLY A 121 -5.09 -1.80 1.12
N ILE A 122 -4.07 -2.23 0.35
CA ILE A 122 -4.07 -3.53 -0.33
C ILE A 122 -3.80 -4.64 0.69
N GLY A 123 -2.90 -4.43 1.66
CA GLY A 123 -2.61 -5.38 2.72
C GLY A 123 -3.87 -5.87 3.45
N LEU A 124 -4.81 -4.97 3.77
CA LEU A 124 -6.10 -5.31 4.37
C LEU A 124 -6.95 -6.22 3.47
N GLN A 125 -6.97 -5.97 2.17
CA GLN A 125 -7.68 -6.82 1.19
C GLN A 125 -7.02 -8.19 1.09
N VAL A 126 -5.70 -8.25 1.09
CA VAL A 126 -4.91 -9.50 1.10
C VAL A 126 -5.20 -10.32 2.35
N LEU A 127 -5.22 -9.70 3.54
CA LEU A 127 -5.56 -10.38 4.79
C LEU A 127 -7.00 -10.91 4.78
N ALA A 128 -7.94 -10.15 4.22
CA ALA A 128 -9.32 -10.62 4.05
C ALA A 128 -9.39 -11.85 3.12
N ALA A 129 -8.67 -11.83 1.99
CA ALA A 129 -8.59 -12.98 1.08
C ALA A 129 -7.92 -14.20 1.74
N CYS A 130 -6.91 -14.02 2.58
CA CYS A 130 -6.32 -15.10 3.36
C CYS A 130 -7.36 -15.74 4.30
N ARG A 131 -8.17 -14.93 4.98
CA ARG A 131 -9.27 -15.43 5.83
C ARG A 131 -10.33 -16.21 5.03
N MET A 132 -10.67 -15.75 3.82
CA MET A 132 -11.58 -16.48 2.91
C MET A 132 -10.99 -17.82 2.48
N ARG A 133 -9.69 -17.86 2.12
CA ARG A 133 -8.96 -19.10 1.81
C ARG A 133 -9.00 -20.08 2.99
N ASP A 134 -8.69 -19.61 4.19
CA ASP A 134 -8.64 -20.41 5.41
C ASP A 134 -10.04 -20.91 5.82
N ALA A 135 -11.10 -20.20 5.42
CA ALA A 135 -12.49 -20.66 5.52
C ALA A 135 -12.88 -21.67 4.42
N GLY A 136 -11.98 -22.03 3.50
CA GLY A 136 -12.19 -23.05 2.48
C GLY A 136 -12.88 -22.55 1.21
N MET A 137 -12.92 -21.25 0.96
CA MET A 137 -13.47 -20.70 -0.28
C MET A 137 -12.60 -21.08 -1.50
N SER A 138 -13.24 -21.24 -2.65
CA SER A 138 -12.51 -21.47 -3.91
C SER A 138 -11.79 -20.19 -4.37
N ALA A 139 -10.71 -20.35 -5.17
CA ALA A 139 -9.99 -19.19 -5.71
C ALA A 139 -10.90 -18.26 -6.53
N ALA A 140 -11.84 -18.81 -7.30
CA ALA A 140 -12.80 -18.03 -8.08
C ALA A 140 -13.77 -17.22 -7.19
N ASP A 141 -14.24 -17.82 -6.08
CA ASP A 141 -15.11 -17.12 -5.14
C ASP A 141 -14.34 -16.04 -4.37
N ILE A 142 -13.10 -16.36 -3.95
CA ILE A 142 -12.22 -15.35 -3.32
C ILE A 142 -11.99 -14.18 -4.27
N ALA A 143 -11.67 -14.43 -5.53
CA ALA A 143 -11.44 -13.39 -6.53
C ALA A 143 -12.67 -12.51 -6.74
N ARG A 144 -13.87 -13.09 -6.82
CA ARG A 144 -15.12 -12.34 -6.94
C ARG A 144 -15.36 -11.43 -5.73
N GLU A 145 -15.24 -11.95 -4.51
CA GLU A 145 -15.42 -11.16 -3.30
C GLU A 145 -14.30 -10.11 -3.13
N ALA A 146 -13.06 -10.50 -3.45
CA ALA A 146 -11.89 -9.63 -3.32
C ALA A 146 -11.93 -8.42 -4.27
N SER A 147 -12.54 -8.57 -5.46
CA SER A 147 -12.68 -7.47 -6.42
C SER A 147 -13.53 -6.31 -5.89
N GLU A 148 -14.33 -6.53 -4.85
CA GLU A 148 -15.18 -5.52 -4.22
C GLU A 148 -14.62 -4.97 -2.91
N LEU A 149 -13.55 -5.56 -2.36
CA LEU A 149 -12.99 -5.15 -1.06
C LEU A 149 -12.44 -3.72 -1.07
N HIS A 150 -11.96 -3.24 -2.23
CA HIS A 150 -11.49 -1.86 -2.35
C HIS A 150 -12.56 -0.83 -1.95
N ASN A 151 -13.85 -1.11 -2.19
CA ASN A 151 -14.96 -0.23 -1.84
C ASN A 151 -15.08 0.07 -0.34
N ARG A 152 -14.49 -0.80 0.49
CA ARG A 152 -14.49 -0.72 1.96
C ARG A 152 -13.10 -0.41 2.53
N SER A 153 -12.04 -0.45 1.72
CA SER A 153 -10.67 -0.18 2.13
C SER A 153 -10.34 1.30 1.97
N HIS A 154 -9.90 1.94 3.04
CA HIS A 154 -9.58 3.36 3.06
C HIS A 154 -8.10 3.57 3.35
N ALA A 155 -7.43 4.29 2.47
CA ALA A 155 -6.04 4.66 2.58
C ALA A 155 -5.89 6.18 2.56
N SER A 156 -5.12 6.69 3.51
CA SER A 156 -4.69 8.09 3.54
C SER A 156 -3.36 8.21 4.29
N PHE A 157 -2.63 9.28 4.04
CA PHE A 157 -1.37 9.53 4.71
C PHE A 157 -1.04 11.03 4.73
N VAL A 158 -0.13 11.43 5.61
CA VAL A 158 0.41 12.80 5.69
C VAL A 158 1.87 12.76 5.27
N LEU A 159 2.22 13.63 4.33
CA LEU A 159 3.60 13.82 3.89
C LEU A 159 4.36 14.77 4.83
N ASP A 160 5.63 14.48 5.08
CA ASP A 160 6.56 15.43 5.68
C ASP A 160 7.24 16.30 4.61
N THR A 161 7.58 15.69 3.46
CA THR A 161 8.09 16.37 2.26
C THR A 161 7.23 16.06 1.04
N MET A 162 7.12 17.01 0.11
CA MET A 162 6.37 16.85 -1.14
C MET A 162 7.26 16.41 -2.32
N GLU A 163 8.57 16.45 -2.17
CA GLU A 163 9.54 16.29 -3.27
C GLU A 163 9.42 14.91 -3.94
N PHE A 164 9.33 13.85 -3.14
CA PHE A 164 9.22 12.48 -3.64
C PHE A 164 7.92 12.25 -4.43
N LEU A 165 6.77 12.65 -3.86
CA LEU A 165 5.48 12.43 -4.52
C LEU A 165 5.31 13.30 -5.76
N ALA A 166 5.88 14.51 -5.75
CA ALA A 166 5.89 15.40 -6.89
C ALA A 166 6.75 14.83 -8.04
N ALA A 167 7.94 14.35 -7.73
CA ALA A 167 8.84 13.70 -8.70
C ALA A 167 8.20 12.43 -9.28
N GLY A 168 7.51 11.65 -8.44
CA GLY A 168 6.80 10.45 -8.87
C GLY A 168 5.60 10.71 -9.78
N GLY A 169 4.98 11.88 -9.73
CA GLY A 169 3.86 12.26 -10.61
C GLY A 169 2.54 11.53 -10.37
N ARG A 170 2.40 10.71 -9.30
CA ARG A 170 1.19 9.92 -9.01
C ARG A 170 0.10 10.71 -8.26
N CYS A 171 0.36 11.97 -7.92
CA CYS A 171 -0.64 12.88 -7.33
C CYS A 171 -0.65 14.23 -8.08
N PRO A 172 -1.30 14.35 -9.24
CA PRO A 172 -1.27 15.57 -10.06
C PRO A 172 -1.74 16.82 -9.32
N THR A 173 -2.68 16.68 -8.38
CA THR A 173 -3.17 17.81 -7.58
C THR A 173 -2.13 18.38 -6.63
N LEU A 174 -1.04 17.65 -6.33
CA LEU A 174 0.05 18.12 -5.48
C LEU A 174 0.86 19.25 -6.12
N VAL A 175 0.95 19.28 -7.46
CA VAL A 175 1.73 20.29 -8.21
C VAL A 175 1.30 21.73 -7.87
N ALA A 176 0.02 21.93 -7.61
CA ALA A 176 -0.51 23.25 -7.21
C ALA A 176 0.06 23.80 -5.89
N TYR A 177 0.66 22.94 -5.07
CA TYR A 177 1.18 23.29 -3.74
C TYR A 177 2.71 23.45 -3.70
N LEU A 178 3.43 23.04 -4.77
CA LEU A 178 4.90 23.06 -4.81
C LEU A 178 5.52 24.47 -4.82
N GLY A 179 4.79 25.49 -5.28
CA GLY A 179 5.28 26.88 -5.37
C GLY A 179 5.09 27.71 -4.08
N GLY A 180 4.48 27.15 -3.06
CA GLY A 180 4.17 27.87 -1.83
C GLY A 180 5.33 27.88 -0.84
N LYS A 181 5.67 29.07 -0.28
CA LYS A 181 6.61 29.22 0.86
C LYS A 181 6.03 28.70 2.19
N LEU A 182 4.99 27.88 2.16
CA LEU A 182 4.28 27.44 3.34
C LEU A 182 4.85 26.09 3.81
N SER A 183 5.44 26.08 5.01
CA SER A 183 5.73 24.84 5.75
C SER A 183 4.41 24.12 6.09
N CYS A 184 3.84 23.41 5.14
CA CYS A 184 2.63 22.61 5.34
C CYS A 184 2.89 21.15 4.98
N ARG A 185 2.20 20.27 5.68
CA ARG A 185 2.18 18.83 5.47
C ARG A 185 0.84 18.45 4.86
N PRO A 186 0.79 18.12 3.57
CA PRO A 186 -0.46 17.73 2.94
C PRO A 186 -0.89 16.34 3.39
N GLY A 187 -2.16 16.21 3.75
CA GLY A 187 -2.83 14.93 3.83
C GLY A 187 -3.21 14.48 2.42
N ILE A 188 -2.83 13.28 2.04
CA ILE A 188 -3.17 12.65 0.78
C ILE A 188 -4.29 11.63 1.02
N LEU A 189 -5.28 11.64 0.17
CA LEU A 189 -6.40 10.71 0.17
C LEU A 189 -6.31 9.83 -1.06
N VAL A 190 -6.54 8.55 -0.89
CA VAL A 190 -6.75 7.60 -1.98
C VAL A 190 -8.25 7.43 -2.17
N ASP A 191 -8.72 7.68 -3.36
CA ASP A 191 -10.10 7.45 -3.74
C ASP A 191 -10.29 5.95 -4.00
N ASN A 192 -11.07 5.27 -3.18
CA ASN A 192 -11.19 3.82 -3.23
C ASN A 192 -12.06 3.29 -4.38
N GLN A 193 -12.70 4.17 -5.15
CA GLN A 193 -13.41 3.79 -6.37
C GLN A 193 -12.47 3.77 -7.58
N SER A 194 -11.64 4.80 -7.69
CA SER A 194 -10.71 4.97 -8.83
C SER A 194 -9.27 4.56 -8.52
N GLY A 195 -8.86 4.47 -7.25
CA GLY A 195 -7.46 4.31 -6.85
C GLY A 195 -6.62 5.58 -6.96
N ALA A 196 -7.18 6.69 -7.43
CA ALA A 196 -6.44 7.92 -7.66
C ALA A 196 -6.13 8.67 -6.34
N MET A 197 -4.98 9.33 -6.31
CA MET A 197 -4.58 10.17 -5.19
C MET A 197 -4.99 11.62 -5.38
N LYS A 198 -5.43 12.27 -4.30
CA LYS A 198 -5.72 13.70 -4.26
C LYS A 198 -5.24 14.36 -2.96
N VAL A 199 -4.85 15.63 -3.04
CA VAL A 199 -4.56 16.43 -1.85
C VAL A 199 -5.85 16.70 -1.10
N GLY A 200 -5.87 16.35 0.16
CA GLY A 200 -6.94 16.65 1.10
C GLY A 200 -6.62 17.88 1.96
N LYS A 201 -6.68 17.72 3.29
CA LYS A 201 -6.41 18.80 4.24
C LYS A 201 -4.91 19.10 4.33
N LEU A 202 -4.57 20.38 4.44
CA LEU A 202 -3.21 20.83 4.71
C LEU A 202 -3.02 21.03 6.22
N TYR A 203 -1.99 20.40 6.76
CA TYR A 203 -1.64 20.50 8.18
C TYR A 203 -0.41 21.38 8.38
N ARG A 204 -0.33 22.05 9.54
CA ARG A 204 0.80 22.89 9.93
C ARG A 204 1.18 22.65 11.38
N GLY A 205 2.46 22.76 11.68
CA GLY A 205 3.00 22.64 13.02
C GLY A 205 4.00 21.47 13.15
N LYS A 206 4.34 21.12 14.39
CA LYS A 206 5.22 19.99 14.70
C LYS A 206 4.57 18.68 14.28
N GLN A 207 5.37 17.70 13.87
CA GLN A 207 4.92 16.42 13.29
C GLN A 207 3.93 15.70 14.20
N GLU A 208 4.21 15.60 15.51
CA GLU A 208 3.33 14.88 16.46
C GLU A 208 1.92 15.49 16.49
N LYS A 209 1.83 16.84 16.55
CA LYS A 209 0.54 17.54 16.56
C LYS A 209 -0.18 17.48 15.21
N VAL A 210 0.55 17.38 14.13
CA VAL A 210 -0.01 17.16 12.80
C VAL A 210 -0.62 15.79 12.72
N LEU A 211 0.11 14.74 13.14
CA LEU A 211 -0.36 13.35 13.09
C LEU A 211 -1.56 13.13 14.01
N GLU A 212 -1.56 13.69 15.23
CA GLU A 212 -2.70 13.67 16.14
C GLU A 212 -3.99 14.22 15.47
N ARG A 213 -3.87 15.38 14.83
CA ARG A 213 -4.99 16.00 14.11
C ARG A 213 -5.39 15.21 12.88
N TYR A 214 -4.43 14.70 12.11
CA TYR A 214 -4.66 13.89 10.93
C TYR A 214 -5.45 12.62 11.28
N VAL A 215 -5.03 11.88 12.29
CA VAL A 215 -5.75 10.69 12.76
C VAL A 215 -7.18 11.03 13.16
N SER A 216 -7.35 12.10 13.95
CA SER A 216 -8.68 12.56 14.40
C SER A 216 -9.57 12.94 13.22
N ASP A 217 -9.06 13.76 12.30
CA ASP A 217 -9.80 14.23 11.12
C ASP A 217 -10.15 13.07 10.17
N THR A 218 -9.24 12.11 10.02
CA THR A 218 -9.45 10.97 9.12
C THR A 218 -10.55 10.06 9.66
N LEU A 219 -10.46 9.66 10.92
CA LEU A 219 -11.45 8.76 11.52
C LEU A 219 -12.84 9.43 11.67
N ALA A 220 -12.89 10.74 11.86
CA ALA A 220 -14.17 11.48 11.99
C ALA A 220 -14.98 11.52 10.68
N ARG A 221 -14.42 11.12 9.55
CA ARG A 221 -15.14 11.08 8.25
C ARG A 221 -16.04 9.86 8.10
N TYR A 222 -15.85 8.84 8.93
CA TYR A 222 -16.51 7.55 8.80
C TYR A 222 -17.22 7.20 10.10
N THR A 223 -18.43 6.68 9.98
CA THR A 223 -19.28 6.32 11.13
C THR A 223 -19.30 4.83 11.43
N ASP A 224 -18.82 4.01 10.49
CA ASP A 224 -18.92 2.55 10.47
C ASP A 224 -17.56 1.86 10.29
N ILE A 225 -16.51 2.40 10.91
CA ILE A 225 -15.17 1.84 10.85
C ILE A 225 -15.14 0.48 11.56
N VAL A 226 -14.63 -0.55 10.88
CA VAL A 226 -14.30 -1.85 11.48
C VAL A 226 -13.18 -1.65 12.50
N LYS A 227 -13.47 -1.96 13.76
CA LYS A 227 -12.52 -1.77 14.88
C LYS A 227 -11.63 -2.95 15.15
N ASP A 228 -11.77 -4.04 14.39
CA ASP A 228 -11.00 -5.26 14.60
C ASP A 228 -9.53 -5.08 14.23
N GLU A 229 -9.24 -4.34 13.17
CA GLU A 229 -7.87 -4.11 12.71
C GLU A 229 -7.69 -2.73 12.04
N ILE A 230 -6.50 -2.17 12.19
CA ILE A 230 -6.04 -0.95 11.52
C ILE A 230 -4.53 -1.03 11.31
N PHE A 231 -4.05 -0.47 10.21
CA PHE A 231 -2.62 -0.29 9.99
C PHE A 231 -2.17 1.13 10.26
N ILE A 232 -1.01 1.24 10.88
CA ILE A 232 -0.12 2.39 10.85
C ILE A 232 1.00 2.00 9.89
N THR A 233 1.06 2.64 8.72
CA THR A 233 2.16 2.43 7.79
C THR A 233 2.96 3.70 7.67
N HIS A 234 4.27 3.59 7.85
CA HIS A 234 5.13 4.77 7.85
C HIS A 234 6.40 4.58 7.01
N SER A 235 6.99 5.68 6.61
CA SER A 235 8.20 5.76 5.81
C SER A 235 9.20 6.67 6.56
N GLY A 236 10.12 6.05 7.32
CA GLY A 236 11.15 6.78 8.07
C GLY A 236 10.63 7.66 9.22
N VAL A 237 9.54 7.26 9.89
CA VAL A 237 9.06 7.89 11.13
C VAL A 237 9.69 7.19 12.32
N SER A 238 10.03 7.94 13.38
CA SER A 238 10.62 7.34 14.59
C SER A 238 9.62 6.48 15.36
N ASP A 239 10.16 5.53 16.13
CA ASP A 239 9.35 4.61 16.94
C ASP A 239 8.48 5.35 17.95
N GLU A 240 8.98 6.47 18.54
CA GLU A 240 8.21 7.28 19.48
C GLU A 240 6.98 7.92 18.83
N VAL A 241 7.13 8.40 17.60
CA VAL A 241 6.02 9.00 16.83
C VAL A 241 5.01 7.92 16.42
N ALA A 242 5.47 6.77 15.96
CA ALA A 242 4.59 5.65 15.63
C ALA A 242 3.84 5.13 16.87
N ALA A 243 4.52 5.04 18.02
CA ALA A 243 3.92 4.64 19.30
C ALA A 243 2.86 5.65 19.79
N ALA A 244 3.10 6.96 19.61
CA ALA A 244 2.11 7.98 19.94
C ALA A 244 0.83 7.84 19.09
N VAL A 245 0.96 7.57 17.79
CA VAL A 245 -0.20 7.30 16.92
C VAL A 245 -0.91 6.00 17.32
N ARG A 246 -0.17 4.95 17.64
CA ARG A 246 -0.74 3.69 18.15
C ARG A 246 -1.62 3.93 19.39
N LYS A 247 -1.12 4.67 20.36
CA LYS A 247 -1.87 5.02 21.58
C LYS A 247 -3.19 5.74 21.24
N LEU A 248 -3.16 6.69 20.32
CA LEU A 248 -4.38 7.38 19.86
C LEU A 248 -5.41 6.42 19.26
N LEU A 249 -4.97 5.38 18.55
CA LEU A 249 -5.86 4.38 17.97
C LEU A 249 -6.41 3.42 19.02
N GLU A 250 -5.57 3.03 20.01
CA GLU A 250 -6.00 2.24 21.19
C GLU A 250 -7.12 2.96 21.96
N GLU A 251 -6.94 4.26 22.24
CA GLU A 251 -7.94 5.10 22.90
C GLU A 251 -9.26 5.22 22.10
N ARG A 252 -9.22 4.96 20.80
CA ARG A 252 -10.39 4.91 19.91
C ARG A 252 -11.00 3.52 19.75
N GLY A 253 -10.50 2.53 20.49
CA GLY A 253 -11.08 1.20 20.60
C GLY A 253 -10.73 0.25 19.46
N PHE A 254 -9.63 0.49 18.72
CA PHE A 254 -9.12 -0.51 17.78
C PHE A 254 -8.51 -1.68 18.53
N ARG A 255 -8.84 -2.93 18.13
CA ARG A 255 -8.42 -4.16 18.82
C ARG A 255 -7.02 -4.58 18.41
N THR A 256 -6.77 -4.61 17.09
CA THR A 256 -5.47 -4.96 16.52
C THR A 256 -4.93 -3.78 15.73
N ILE A 257 -3.76 -3.30 16.15
CA ILE A 257 -3.08 -2.19 15.47
C ILE A 257 -1.75 -2.71 14.95
N TYR A 258 -1.67 -2.87 13.64
CA TYR A 258 -0.42 -3.22 12.99
C TYR A 258 0.41 -1.98 12.73
N THR A 259 1.72 -2.05 12.95
CA THR A 259 2.66 -1.01 12.54
C THR A 259 3.65 -1.61 11.56
N THR A 260 3.70 -1.07 10.35
CA THR A 260 4.57 -1.55 9.28
C THR A 260 5.37 -0.41 8.66
N THR A 261 6.54 -0.75 8.14
CA THR A 261 7.33 0.15 7.30
C THR A 261 6.87 0.00 5.85
N ALA A 262 6.64 1.11 5.18
CA ALA A 262 6.35 1.14 3.75
C ALA A 262 7.50 0.54 2.94
N SER A 263 7.18 -0.21 1.90
CA SER A 263 8.15 -0.77 0.95
C SER A 263 9.00 0.33 0.29
N CYS A 264 10.10 -0.06 -0.33
CA CYS A 264 10.93 0.90 -1.05
C CYS A 264 10.16 1.55 -2.21
N THR A 265 9.29 0.80 -2.90
CA THR A 265 8.41 1.36 -3.94
C THR A 265 7.51 2.45 -3.38
N ILE A 266 6.80 2.20 -2.29
CA ILE A 266 5.92 3.18 -1.64
C ILE A 266 6.75 4.35 -1.10
N SER A 267 7.88 4.07 -0.44
CA SER A 267 8.79 5.08 0.12
C SER A 267 9.41 5.98 -0.95
N SER A 268 9.65 5.45 -2.16
CA SER A 268 10.13 6.21 -3.33
C SER A 268 9.16 7.31 -3.77
N HIS A 269 7.89 7.18 -3.44
CA HIS A 269 6.86 8.17 -3.78
C HIS A 269 6.42 9.02 -2.58
N CYS A 270 6.33 8.46 -1.39
CA CYS A 270 5.86 9.23 -0.22
C CYS A 270 6.97 9.95 0.54
N GLY A 271 8.22 9.52 0.41
CA GLY A 271 9.37 10.12 1.07
C GLY A 271 9.45 9.89 2.58
N PRO A 272 10.56 10.33 3.20
CA PRO A 272 10.77 10.17 4.64
C PRO A 272 9.76 10.99 5.46
N GLY A 273 9.49 10.52 6.69
CA GLY A 273 8.60 11.19 7.64
C GLY A 273 7.11 11.06 7.34
N THR A 274 6.74 10.30 6.30
CA THR A 274 5.34 10.03 5.95
C THR A 274 4.73 8.97 6.88
N LEU A 275 3.48 9.20 7.30
CA LEU A 275 2.70 8.22 8.04
C LEU A 275 1.25 8.21 7.56
N GLY A 276 0.71 7.00 7.36
CA GLY A 276 -0.68 6.75 7.02
C GLY A 276 -1.40 5.87 8.05
N ILE A 277 -2.72 6.01 8.10
CA ILE A 277 -3.60 5.03 8.73
C ILE A 277 -4.54 4.45 7.67
N LEU A 278 -4.67 3.12 7.68
CA LEU A 278 -5.41 2.37 6.67
C LEU A 278 -6.32 1.36 7.38
N PHE A 279 -7.58 1.37 7.02
CA PHE A 279 -8.63 0.61 7.73
C PHE A 279 -9.77 0.24 6.77
N MET A 280 -10.67 -0.60 7.26
CA MET A 280 -11.90 -1.00 6.54
C MET A 280 -13.13 -0.35 7.19
N THR A 281 -14.19 -0.18 6.38
CA THR A 281 -15.55 0.14 6.86
C THR A 281 -16.45 -1.08 6.74
N GLU A 282 -17.58 -1.09 7.51
CA GLU A 282 -18.57 -2.15 7.41
C GLU A 282 -19.32 -2.12 6.08
N THR A 283 -19.60 -0.92 5.58
CA THR A 283 -20.31 -0.70 4.32
C THR A 283 -19.40 -0.14 3.25
N PRO A 284 -19.65 -0.42 1.96
CA PRO A 284 -18.97 0.22 0.85
C PRO A 284 -19.13 1.74 0.89
N SER A 285 -18.12 2.46 0.39
CA SER A 285 -18.24 3.91 0.15
C SER A 285 -19.29 4.21 -0.90
N ALA A 286 -20.05 5.27 -0.67
CA ALA A 286 -21.08 5.75 -1.60
C ALA A 286 -20.46 6.42 -2.84
#